data_8025069a339bb56f3d5f9daf9e7d0efe
#
_entry.id   8025069a339bb56f3d5f9daf9e7d0efe
#
_cell.length_a   1.000
_cell.length_b   1.000
_cell.length_c   1.000
_cell.angle_alpha   90.00
_cell.angle_beta   90.00
_cell.angle_gamma   90.00
#
_symmetry.space_group_name_H-M   'P 1'
#
loop_
_entity.id
_entity.type
_entity.pdbx_description
1 polymer ?
#
loop_
_entity_poly.entity_id
_entity_poly.type
_entity_poly.pdbx_seq_one_letter_code
_entity_poly.pdbx_strand_id
1 'polypeptide(L)'
;MFLGIREIFSARGRFALIAAVVGLLTLLLVMLTGLTGGLGQQNTAGLESLKADRLVFGSAGSQEPEVSFTSSSVTAGEQKIWANQDGVDSATPVGISQTVLEGSAASPSIAVFGIPAGSSLLHDSVGHALEGSTELSDSTVVLGETIAQDSGAKVGDKVTISGNTFTVGGIVADTYYSHTPVMWADTAAWQKIGHVNAGASQQPADQEIVGTVLAISAPHTDDAALTSAADQSGTKAVTTKESFQGLAAFQSERGSLQAMQGFLYGISALVTLSFLTVWTIQRTRDLAVLRALGASTGYLLRDAMIQAAIILFGGAALGALLGWVLGALAQNALPFQLDPLTVLGPAVGIWAIGLAGSLIATARITKIDPMIALGGN
;
A
#
# COMPACT_ATOMS: atom_id res chain seq x y z
N MET A 1 -11.10 8.98 40.24
CA MET A 1 -10.04 9.66 39.47
C MET A 1 -8.80 10.05 40.29
N PHE A 2 -8.96 10.58 41.51
CA PHE A 2 -7.82 11.06 42.29
C PHE A 2 -6.87 9.92 42.78
N LEU A 3 -7.41 8.77 43.13
CA LEU A 3 -6.65 7.59 43.61
C LEU A 3 -5.80 6.98 42.50
N GLY A 4 -6.35 6.77 41.31
CA GLY A 4 -5.64 6.12 40.21
C GLY A 4 -4.44 6.90 39.68
N ILE A 5 -4.55 8.22 39.56
CA ILE A 5 -3.46 9.08 39.10
C ILE A 5 -2.32 9.11 40.12
N ARG A 6 -2.64 9.20 41.41
CA ARG A 6 -1.64 9.22 42.50
C ARG A 6 -0.88 7.89 42.58
N GLU A 7 -1.54 6.79 42.26
CA GLU A 7 -0.95 5.46 42.27
C GLU A 7 0.04 5.25 41.09
N ILE A 8 -0.27 5.80 39.89
CA ILE A 8 0.67 5.81 38.77
C ILE A 8 1.97 6.51 39.18
N PHE A 9 1.89 7.60 39.92
CA PHE A 9 3.07 8.31 40.42
C PHE A 9 3.81 7.57 41.56
N SER A 10 3.13 6.74 42.33
CA SER A 10 3.74 5.98 43.42
C SER A 10 4.48 4.71 42.92
N ALA A 11 3.99 4.06 41.88
CA ALA A 11 4.56 2.81 41.32
C ALA A 11 5.20 3.03 39.93
N ARG A 12 5.91 4.15 39.72
CA ARG A 12 6.45 4.61 38.43
C ARG A 12 7.17 3.52 37.63
N GLY A 13 7.98 2.68 38.29
CA GLY A 13 8.79 1.68 37.58
C GLY A 13 7.94 0.62 36.87
N ARG A 14 6.87 0.14 37.50
CA ARG A 14 5.99 -0.89 36.91
C ARG A 14 5.16 -0.33 35.77
N PHE A 15 4.61 0.86 35.92
CA PHE A 15 3.81 1.51 34.87
C PHE A 15 4.69 1.97 33.71
N ALA A 16 5.91 2.41 33.97
CA ALA A 16 6.89 2.74 32.94
C ALA A 16 7.26 1.50 32.09
N LEU A 17 7.39 0.32 32.73
CA LEU A 17 7.65 -0.92 32.01
C LEU A 17 6.49 -1.30 31.06
N ILE A 18 5.25 -1.21 31.53
CA ILE A 18 4.06 -1.49 30.69
C ILE A 18 4.01 -0.49 29.53
N ALA A 19 4.15 0.80 29.83
CA ALA A 19 4.15 1.85 28.81
C ALA A 19 5.31 1.67 27.79
N ALA A 20 6.50 1.25 28.24
CA ALA A 20 7.64 0.97 27.39
C ALA A 20 7.37 -0.22 26.44
N VAL A 21 6.79 -1.31 26.95
CA VAL A 21 6.44 -2.48 26.13
C VAL A 21 5.36 -2.13 25.10
N VAL A 22 4.30 -1.43 25.53
CA VAL A 22 3.24 -0.95 24.62
C VAL A 22 3.84 0.00 23.58
N GLY A 23 4.72 0.91 23.99
CA GLY A 23 5.43 1.83 23.11
C GLY A 23 6.29 1.11 22.07
N LEU A 24 7.04 0.09 22.49
CA LEU A 24 7.85 -0.72 21.58
C LEU A 24 6.99 -1.49 20.57
N LEU A 25 5.89 -2.09 21.00
CA LEU A 25 4.96 -2.78 20.10
C LEU A 25 4.28 -1.82 19.13
N THR A 26 3.91 -0.62 19.59
CA THR A 26 3.37 0.43 18.73
C THR A 26 4.41 0.89 17.71
N LEU A 27 5.65 1.13 18.16
CA LEU A 27 6.76 1.49 17.28
C LEU A 27 6.96 0.43 16.18
N LEU A 28 7.04 -0.86 16.54
CA LEU A 28 7.22 -1.94 15.58
C LEU A 28 6.07 -2.00 14.57
N LEU A 29 4.83 -1.83 15.02
CA LEU A 29 3.67 -1.82 14.12
C LEU A 29 3.66 -0.59 13.21
N VAL A 30 4.03 0.60 13.69
CA VAL A 30 4.16 1.81 12.86
C VAL A 30 5.23 1.60 11.79
N MET A 31 6.41 1.09 12.18
CA MET A 31 7.50 0.81 11.24
C MET A 31 7.10 -0.23 10.20
N LEU A 32 6.45 -1.32 10.61
CA LEU A 32 5.97 -2.34 9.67
C LEU A 32 4.87 -1.79 8.74
N THR A 33 3.92 -0.99 9.27
CA THR A 33 2.84 -0.39 8.46
C THR A 33 3.39 0.58 7.43
N GLY A 34 4.36 1.42 7.83
CA GLY A 34 5.01 2.36 6.92
C GLY A 34 5.81 1.67 5.81
N LEU A 35 6.55 0.62 6.15
CA LEU A 35 7.26 -0.19 5.17
C LEU A 35 6.29 -0.92 4.22
N THR A 36 5.22 -1.50 4.76
CA THR A 36 4.17 -2.17 3.95
C THR A 36 3.52 -1.20 2.97
N GLY A 37 3.21 0.02 3.42
CA GLY A 37 2.64 1.07 2.58
C GLY A 37 3.60 1.48 1.46
N GLY A 38 4.88 1.71 1.80
CA GLY A 38 5.91 2.09 0.84
C GLY A 38 6.20 1.01 -0.20
N LEU A 39 6.31 -0.26 0.20
CA LEU A 39 6.45 -1.39 -0.72
C LEU A 39 5.21 -1.55 -1.60
N GLY A 40 4.01 -1.38 -1.03
CA GLY A 40 2.77 -1.36 -1.81
C GLY A 40 2.79 -0.28 -2.89
N GLN A 41 3.23 0.93 -2.54
CA GLN A 41 3.34 2.04 -3.49
C GLN A 41 4.38 1.76 -4.58
N GLN A 42 5.52 1.14 -4.26
CA GLN A 42 6.49 0.70 -5.27
C GLN A 42 5.93 -0.38 -6.22
N ASN A 43 4.91 -1.12 -5.81
CA ASN A 43 4.23 -2.06 -6.71
C ASN A 43 3.22 -1.36 -7.63
N THR A 44 2.49 -0.35 -7.15
CA THR A 44 1.24 0.10 -7.79
C THR A 44 1.25 1.54 -8.29
N ALA A 45 2.25 2.37 -7.92
CA ALA A 45 2.27 3.80 -8.24
C ALA A 45 2.13 4.10 -9.74
N GLY A 46 2.76 3.30 -10.61
CA GLY A 46 2.63 3.44 -12.06
C GLY A 46 1.22 3.21 -12.57
N LEU A 47 0.47 2.26 -11.98
CA LEU A 47 -0.92 2.03 -12.33
C LEU A 47 -1.84 3.12 -11.78
N GLU A 48 -1.56 3.61 -10.58
CA GLU A 48 -2.31 4.71 -9.96
C GLU A 48 -2.12 6.03 -10.72
N SER A 49 -0.92 6.25 -11.29
CA SER A 49 -0.63 7.46 -12.09
C SER A 49 -1.46 7.54 -13.37
N LEU A 50 -1.97 6.41 -13.89
CA LEU A 50 -2.85 6.39 -15.07
C LEU A 50 -4.20 7.08 -14.81
N LYS A 51 -4.63 7.23 -13.55
CA LYS A 51 -5.90 7.88 -13.17
C LYS A 51 -7.12 7.37 -13.93
N ALA A 52 -7.08 6.11 -14.36
CA ALA A 52 -8.17 5.46 -15.10
C ALA A 52 -9.29 5.03 -14.14
N ASP A 53 -10.54 5.15 -14.58
CA ASP A 53 -11.70 4.65 -13.83
C ASP A 53 -11.74 3.11 -13.87
N ARG A 54 -11.34 2.52 -15.00
CA ARG A 54 -11.23 1.07 -15.20
C ARG A 54 -9.97 0.74 -15.99
N LEU A 55 -9.38 -0.41 -15.67
CA LEU A 55 -8.39 -1.08 -16.50
C LEU A 55 -9.03 -2.32 -17.14
N VAL A 56 -8.89 -2.44 -18.45
CA VAL A 56 -9.46 -3.53 -19.25
C VAL A 56 -8.36 -4.47 -19.67
N PHE A 57 -8.53 -5.74 -19.34
CA PHE A 57 -7.63 -6.83 -19.66
C PHE A 57 -8.21 -7.63 -20.85
N GLY A 58 -7.40 -7.80 -21.88
CA GLY A 58 -7.73 -8.67 -23.01
C GLY A 58 -7.20 -10.08 -22.81
N SER A 59 -7.54 -10.97 -23.73
CA SER A 59 -6.99 -12.32 -23.75
C SER A 59 -5.82 -12.41 -24.74
N ALA A 60 -4.74 -13.10 -24.32
CA ALA A 60 -3.67 -13.48 -25.23
C ALA A 60 -4.09 -14.73 -26.03
N GLY A 61 -4.89 -14.54 -27.07
CA GLY A 61 -5.38 -15.64 -27.92
C GLY A 61 -6.72 -16.23 -27.47
N SER A 62 -6.84 -17.57 -27.35
CA SER A 62 -8.10 -18.28 -27.09
C SER A 62 -8.42 -18.51 -25.61
N GLN A 63 -7.73 -17.88 -24.68
CA GLN A 63 -7.97 -18.00 -23.24
C GLN A 63 -9.01 -16.99 -22.77
N GLU A 64 -9.76 -17.31 -21.71
CA GLU A 64 -10.61 -16.31 -21.05
C GLU A 64 -9.76 -15.19 -20.46
N PRO A 65 -10.22 -13.92 -20.53
CA PRO A 65 -9.46 -12.79 -20.02
C PRO A 65 -9.33 -12.85 -18.49
N GLU A 66 -8.10 -12.78 -18.01
CA GLU A 66 -7.77 -12.75 -16.59
C GLU A 66 -7.19 -11.41 -16.18
N VAL A 67 -7.36 -11.05 -14.91
CA VAL A 67 -6.68 -9.87 -14.33
C VAL A 67 -5.22 -10.23 -14.09
N SER A 68 -4.41 -10.09 -15.13
CA SER A 68 -2.98 -10.40 -15.10
C SER A 68 -2.23 -9.56 -16.13
N PHE A 69 -1.31 -8.73 -15.68
CA PHE A 69 -0.52 -7.87 -16.58
C PHE A 69 0.50 -8.66 -17.42
N THR A 70 0.86 -9.85 -17.01
CA THR A 70 1.83 -10.70 -17.73
C THR A 70 1.20 -11.53 -18.84
N SER A 71 -0.09 -11.83 -18.75
CA SER A 71 -0.84 -12.64 -19.72
C SER A 71 -1.85 -11.83 -20.53
N SER A 72 -2.08 -10.57 -20.20
CA SER A 72 -3.01 -9.69 -20.93
C SER A 72 -2.36 -9.07 -22.15
N SER A 73 -3.10 -9.02 -23.23
CA SER A 73 -2.85 -8.18 -24.41
C SER A 73 -4.16 -7.69 -24.97
N VAL A 74 -4.22 -6.44 -25.37
CA VAL A 74 -5.41 -5.82 -25.95
C VAL A 74 -5.15 -5.47 -27.42
N THR A 75 -6.16 -5.70 -28.23
CA THR A 75 -6.12 -5.49 -29.67
C THR A 75 -6.77 -4.16 -30.08
N ALA A 76 -6.48 -3.71 -31.30
CA ALA A 76 -7.12 -2.53 -31.87
C ALA A 76 -8.64 -2.70 -32.03
N GLY A 77 -9.12 -3.92 -32.27
CA GLY A 77 -10.54 -4.24 -32.33
C GLY A 77 -11.24 -4.08 -30.97
N GLU A 78 -10.64 -4.61 -29.90
CA GLU A 78 -11.15 -4.44 -28.54
C GLU A 78 -11.15 -2.96 -28.14
N GLN A 79 -10.06 -2.23 -28.40
CA GLN A 79 -9.99 -0.79 -28.16
C GLN A 79 -11.13 -0.04 -28.86
N LYS A 80 -11.42 -0.37 -30.12
CA LYS A 80 -12.46 0.28 -30.88
C LYS A 80 -13.87 0.02 -30.32
N ILE A 81 -14.14 -1.19 -29.82
CA ILE A 81 -15.40 -1.51 -29.15
C ILE A 81 -15.56 -0.63 -27.92
N TRP A 82 -14.54 -0.55 -27.07
CA TRP A 82 -14.54 0.27 -25.86
C TRP A 82 -14.66 1.78 -26.15
N ALA A 83 -13.95 2.28 -27.16
CA ALA A 83 -14.00 3.68 -27.56
C ALA A 83 -15.35 4.14 -28.11
N ASN A 84 -16.16 3.19 -28.65
CA ASN A 84 -17.50 3.49 -29.17
C ASN A 84 -18.62 3.20 -28.16
N GLN A 85 -18.29 2.82 -26.93
CA GLN A 85 -19.29 2.56 -25.88
C GLN A 85 -19.86 3.88 -25.35
N ASP A 86 -21.18 3.95 -25.21
CA ASP A 86 -21.86 5.12 -24.65
C ASP A 86 -21.37 5.43 -23.23
N GLY A 87 -20.98 6.70 -23.00
CA GLY A 87 -20.49 7.17 -21.70
C GLY A 87 -19.00 6.90 -21.44
N VAL A 88 -18.26 6.34 -22.38
CA VAL A 88 -16.81 6.22 -22.33
C VAL A 88 -16.18 7.46 -22.98
N ASP A 89 -15.49 8.27 -22.18
CA ASP A 89 -14.82 9.47 -22.66
C ASP A 89 -13.54 9.13 -23.44
N SER A 90 -12.81 8.12 -23.01
CA SER A 90 -11.62 7.63 -23.70
C SER A 90 -11.30 6.17 -23.35
N ALA A 91 -10.73 5.45 -24.33
CA ALA A 91 -10.18 4.11 -24.21
C ALA A 91 -8.75 4.12 -24.76
N THR A 92 -7.79 4.38 -23.88
CA THR A 92 -6.39 4.57 -24.25
C THR A 92 -5.59 3.28 -24.00
N PRO A 93 -4.91 2.71 -25.00
CA PRO A 93 -4.06 1.55 -24.78
C PRO A 93 -2.82 1.92 -23.96
N VAL A 94 -2.46 1.04 -23.04
CA VAL A 94 -1.25 1.15 -22.24
C VAL A 94 -0.45 -0.15 -22.38
N GLY A 95 0.71 -0.04 -22.99
CA GLY A 95 1.67 -1.13 -23.09
C GLY A 95 2.52 -1.18 -21.83
N ILE A 96 2.64 -2.34 -21.19
CA ILE A 96 3.47 -2.52 -20.00
C ILE A 96 4.43 -3.68 -20.24
N SER A 97 5.73 -3.43 -20.06
CA SER A 97 6.76 -4.49 -20.13
C SER A 97 7.90 -4.17 -19.19
N GLN A 98 8.63 -5.19 -18.77
CA GLN A 98 9.84 -5.04 -17.96
C GLN A 98 11.04 -5.51 -18.75
N THR A 99 12.11 -4.73 -18.72
CA THR A 99 13.36 -5.02 -19.45
C THR A 99 14.54 -4.32 -18.76
N VAL A 100 15.67 -4.27 -19.44
CA VAL A 100 16.90 -3.61 -18.97
C VAL A 100 17.24 -2.47 -19.92
N LEU A 101 17.60 -1.33 -19.38
CA LEU A 101 18.18 -0.21 -20.13
C LEU A 101 19.70 -0.35 -20.09
N GLU A 102 20.36 -0.37 -21.25
CA GLU A 102 21.80 -0.37 -21.35
C GLU A 102 22.31 1.08 -21.23
N GLY A 103 22.89 1.39 -20.09
CA GLY A 103 23.42 2.71 -19.77
C GLY A 103 24.97 2.73 -19.81
N SER A 104 25.53 3.92 -19.70
CA SER A 104 26.98 4.12 -19.69
C SER A 104 27.62 3.79 -18.32
N ALA A 105 26.89 3.98 -17.23
CA ALA A 105 27.36 3.69 -15.87
C ALA A 105 26.92 2.31 -15.39
N ALA A 106 25.63 1.98 -15.54
CA ALA A 106 25.06 0.68 -15.20
C ALA A 106 23.87 0.36 -16.12
N SER A 107 23.38 -0.86 -16.04
CA SER A 107 22.21 -1.33 -16.80
C SER A 107 21.06 -1.65 -15.85
N PRO A 108 20.28 -0.62 -15.42
CA PRO A 108 19.16 -0.81 -14.50
C PRO A 108 18.01 -1.57 -15.16
N SER A 109 17.28 -2.34 -14.35
CA SER A 109 15.97 -2.85 -14.72
C SER A 109 14.96 -1.69 -14.79
N ILE A 110 14.11 -1.70 -15.80
CA ILE A 110 13.10 -0.67 -16.05
C ILE A 110 11.74 -1.30 -16.34
N ALA A 111 10.67 -0.62 -15.93
CA ALA A 111 9.31 -0.89 -16.40
C ALA A 111 8.98 0.12 -17.51
N VAL A 112 8.64 -0.34 -18.69
CA VAL A 112 8.29 0.50 -19.84
C VAL A 112 6.78 0.65 -19.88
N PHE A 113 6.31 1.90 -19.80
CA PHE A 113 4.91 2.27 -20.02
C PHE A 113 4.78 2.93 -21.38
N GLY A 114 4.18 2.22 -22.33
CA GLY A 114 3.89 2.70 -23.69
C GLY A 114 2.50 3.30 -23.75
N ILE A 115 2.40 4.60 -23.99
CA ILE A 115 1.14 5.35 -24.07
C ILE A 115 1.17 6.17 -25.36
N PRO A 116 0.07 6.26 -26.13
CA PRO A 116 0.04 7.02 -27.37
C PRO A 116 0.45 8.48 -27.14
N ALA A 117 1.41 8.97 -27.92
CA ALA A 117 1.86 10.35 -27.88
C ALA A 117 0.69 11.32 -28.10
N GLY A 118 0.63 12.38 -27.30
CA GLY A 118 -0.44 13.40 -27.38
C GLY A 118 -1.78 12.99 -26.79
N SER A 119 -1.90 11.79 -26.16
CA SER A 119 -3.10 11.43 -25.41
C SER A 119 -3.21 12.22 -24.10
N SER A 120 -4.44 12.51 -23.66
CA SER A 120 -4.68 13.13 -22.34
C SER A 120 -4.11 12.27 -21.20
N LEU A 121 -4.23 10.96 -21.34
CA LEU A 121 -3.68 9.99 -20.38
C LEU A 121 -2.18 10.18 -20.15
N LEU A 122 -1.40 10.38 -21.23
CA LEU A 122 0.03 10.62 -21.13
C LEU A 122 0.34 11.89 -20.33
N HIS A 123 -0.35 12.98 -20.64
CA HIS A 123 -0.15 14.26 -19.96
C HIS A 123 -0.46 14.16 -18.45
N ASP A 124 -1.52 13.44 -18.10
CA ASP A 124 -1.97 13.27 -16.71
C ASP A 124 -1.10 12.28 -15.91
N SER A 125 -0.46 11.31 -16.59
CA SER A 125 0.30 10.23 -15.96
C SER A 125 1.78 10.56 -15.75
N VAL A 126 2.41 11.23 -16.71
CA VAL A 126 3.88 11.47 -16.71
C VAL A 126 4.26 12.59 -15.73
N GLY A 127 3.34 13.52 -15.45
CA GLY A 127 3.61 14.67 -14.60
C GLY A 127 4.52 15.72 -15.27
N HIS A 128 5.23 16.51 -14.43
CA HIS A 128 6.08 17.57 -14.91
C HIS A 128 7.52 17.10 -15.16
N ALA A 129 8.14 17.57 -16.24
CA ALA A 129 9.56 17.33 -16.46
C ALA A 129 10.40 18.05 -15.38
N LEU A 130 11.33 17.31 -14.80
CA LEU A 130 12.41 17.86 -13.97
C LEU A 130 13.50 18.45 -14.87
N GLU A 131 13.77 17.75 -15.98
CA GLU A 131 14.69 18.18 -17.03
C GLU A 131 14.13 17.81 -18.42
N GLY A 132 14.38 18.62 -19.43
CA GLY A 132 13.96 18.37 -20.81
C GLY A 132 12.45 18.53 -21.04
N SER A 133 11.86 17.59 -21.79
CA SER A 133 10.44 17.59 -22.20
C SER A 133 9.80 16.23 -21.94
N THR A 134 8.50 16.21 -21.69
CA THR A 134 7.70 14.97 -21.58
C THR A 134 7.08 14.55 -22.92
N GLU A 135 7.43 15.22 -24.03
CA GLU A 135 6.97 14.83 -25.35
C GLU A 135 7.59 13.51 -25.78
N LEU A 136 6.74 12.57 -26.16
CA LEU A 136 7.13 11.25 -26.63
C LEU A 136 7.03 11.17 -28.17
N SER A 137 7.88 10.32 -28.72
CA SER A 137 7.83 9.90 -30.13
C SER A 137 8.29 8.45 -30.26
N ASP A 138 8.26 7.92 -31.46
CA ASP A 138 8.72 6.55 -31.75
C ASP A 138 10.23 6.31 -31.50
N SER A 139 10.98 7.36 -31.24
CA SER A 139 12.43 7.36 -31.00
C SER A 139 12.87 8.10 -29.74
N THR A 140 11.90 8.67 -28.98
CA THR A 140 12.16 9.47 -27.78
C THR A 140 11.52 8.81 -26.57
N VAL A 141 12.24 8.73 -25.46
CA VAL A 141 11.77 8.18 -24.18
C VAL A 141 11.97 9.18 -23.05
N VAL A 142 11.16 9.07 -21.99
CA VAL A 142 11.27 9.88 -20.78
C VAL A 142 11.59 8.95 -19.61
N LEU A 143 12.67 9.26 -18.89
CA LEU A 143 13.19 8.44 -17.82
C LEU A 143 12.71 8.94 -16.45
N GLY A 144 12.50 8.03 -15.48
CA GLY A 144 12.48 8.36 -14.08
C GLY A 144 13.87 8.79 -13.59
N GLU A 145 13.91 9.61 -12.53
CA GLU A 145 15.16 10.15 -11.97
C GLU A 145 16.14 9.04 -11.58
N THR A 146 15.67 7.99 -10.92
CA THR A 146 16.49 6.83 -10.54
C THR A 146 17.09 6.13 -11.76
N ILE A 147 16.32 5.96 -12.84
CA ILE A 147 16.84 5.34 -14.08
C ILE A 147 17.96 6.21 -14.67
N ALA A 148 17.76 7.53 -14.71
CA ALA A 148 18.77 8.45 -15.23
C ALA A 148 20.05 8.46 -14.38
N GLN A 149 19.91 8.47 -13.05
CA GLN A 149 21.05 8.42 -12.13
C GLN A 149 21.83 7.10 -12.25
N ASP A 150 21.14 5.95 -12.21
CA ASP A 150 21.78 4.63 -12.26
C ASP A 150 22.44 4.36 -13.60
N SER A 151 21.79 4.72 -14.70
CA SER A 151 22.35 4.51 -16.05
C SER A 151 23.42 5.54 -16.44
N GLY A 152 23.48 6.68 -15.74
CA GLY A 152 24.30 7.83 -16.09
C GLY A 152 23.78 8.61 -17.32
N ALA A 153 22.55 8.34 -17.78
CA ALA A 153 21.96 8.97 -18.95
C ALA A 153 21.43 10.38 -18.63
N LYS A 154 21.61 11.31 -19.56
CA LYS A 154 21.14 12.69 -19.49
C LYS A 154 20.21 13.00 -20.64
N VAL A 155 19.45 14.09 -20.54
CA VAL A 155 18.62 14.58 -21.64
C VAL A 155 19.47 14.82 -22.89
N GLY A 156 19.02 14.24 -24.01
CA GLY A 156 19.73 14.26 -25.30
C GLY A 156 20.65 13.06 -25.56
N ASP A 157 20.96 12.26 -24.53
CA ASP A 157 21.78 11.06 -24.71
C ASP A 157 21.00 9.95 -25.44
N LYS A 158 21.75 9.03 -26.04
CA LYS A 158 21.19 7.82 -26.64
C LYS A 158 21.34 6.66 -25.68
N VAL A 159 20.25 5.94 -25.48
CA VAL A 159 20.18 4.72 -24.65
C VAL A 159 19.72 3.55 -25.51
N THR A 160 20.17 2.36 -25.17
CA THR A 160 19.77 1.12 -25.86
C THR A 160 18.84 0.30 -24.96
N ILE A 161 17.73 -0.16 -25.52
CA ILE A 161 16.74 -0.97 -24.81
C ILE A 161 16.29 -2.08 -25.74
N SER A 162 16.46 -3.32 -25.33
CA SER A 162 16.14 -4.51 -26.15
C SER A 162 16.73 -4.42 -27.58
N GLY A 163 17.98 -3.92 -27.72
CA GLY A 163 18.67 -3.75 -28.99
C GLY A 163 18.21 -2.55 -29.85
N ASN A 164 17.25 -1.76 -29.39
CA ASN A 164 16.79 -0.55 -30.07
C ASN A 164 17.38 0.70 -29.39
N THR A 165 17.75 1.70 -30.19
CA THR A 165 18.33 2.95 -29.69
C THR A 165 17.26 4.03 -29.63
N PHE A 166 17.15 4.69 -28.45
CA PHE A 166 16.24 5.80 -28.19
C PHE A 166 16.99 7.03 -27.69
N THR A 167 16.41 8.20 -27.87
CA THR A 167 16.93 9.46 -27.33
C THR A 167 16.20 9.80 -26.05
N VAL A 168 16.90 10.18 -24.98
CA VAL A 168 16.30 10.65 -23.74
C VAL A 168 15.76 12.07 -23.96
N GLY A 169 14.44 12.21 -23.99
CA GLY A 169 13.76 13.51 -24.20
C GLY A 169 13.61 14.30 -22.92
N GLY A 170 13.47 13.63 -21.78
CA GLY A 170 13.30 14.27 -20.49
C GLY A 170 13.48 13.32 -19.32
N ILE A 171 13.57 13.91 -18.14
CA ILE A 171 13.63 13.22 -16.85
C ILE A 171 12.47 13.72 -15.99
N VAL A 172 11.76 12.80 -15.34
CA VAL A 172 10.61 13.06 -14.47
C VAL A 172 10.81 12.46 -13.10
N ALA A 173 9.97 12.85 -12.14
CA ALA A 173 9.96 12.21 -10.82
C ALA A 173 9.69 10.70 -10.94
N ASP A 174 10.27 9.93 -10.02
CA ASP A 174 10.14 8.49 -10.05
C ASP A 174 8.70 8.02 -9.82
N THR A 175 8.35 7.04 -10.61
CA THR A 175 7.15 6.23 -10.46
C THR A 175 7.57 4.76 -10.60
N TYR A 176 6.87 3.85 -9.92
CA TYR A 176 7.26 2.44 -9.83
C TYR A 176 6.14 1.50 -10.24
N TYR A 177 6.52 0.42 -10.86
CA TYR A 177 5.65 -0.71 -11.20
C TYR A 177 6.37 -2.02 -10.84
N SER A 178 5.77 -2.81 -9.95
CA SER A 178 6.35 -4.08 -9.48
C SER A 178 7.82 -3.91 -9.04
N HIS A 179 8.07 -2.91 -8.17
CA HIS A 179 9.39 -2.48 -7.64
C HIS A 179 10.39 -1.95 -8.67
N THR A 180 9.99 -1.81 -9.92
CA THR A 180 10.87 -1.35 -10.99
C THR A 180 10.52 0.08 -11.35
N PRO A 181 11.49 1.00 -11.46
CA PRO A 181 11.22 2.37 -11.86
C PRO A 181 10.70 2.44 -13.30
N VAL A 182 9.75 3.35 -13.53
CA VAL A 182 9.04 3.47 -14.80
C VAL A 182 9.78 4.41 -15.76
N MET A 183 9.87 3.95 -17.00
CA MET A 183 10.23 4.74 -18.17
C MET A 183 8.98 4.89 -19.05
N TRP A 184 8.77 6.09 -19.55
CA TRP A 184 7.64 6.40 -20.43
C TRP A 184 8.08 6.39 -21.90
N ALA A 185 7.27 5.76 -22.75
CA ALA A 185 7.52 5.62 -24.16
C ALA A 185 6.23 5.83 -24.97
N ASP A 186 6.34 6.14 -26.23
CA ASP A 186 5.20 6.06 -27.15
C ASP A 186 4.82 4.60 -27.42
N THR A 187 3.58 4.33 -27.79
CA THR A 187 3.10 2.98 -28.12
C THR A 187 3.98 2.29 -29.16
N ALA A 188 4.41 3.01 -30.21
CA ALA A 188 5.28 2.43 -31.25
C ALA A 188 6.68 2.08 -30.70
N ALA A 189 7.23 2.90 -29.79
CA ALA A 189 8.49 2.61 -29.11
C ALA A 189 8.36 1.38 -28.20
N TRP A 190 7.26 1.28 -27.42
CA TRP A 190 6.96 0.11 -26.59
C TRP A 190 6.83 -1.19 -27.41
N GLN A 191 6.12 -1.13 -28.57
CA GLN A 191 6.01 -2.29 -29.47
C GLN A 191 7.39 -2.75 -29.99
N LYS A 192 8.28 -1.80 -30.33
CA LYS A 192 9.67 -2.11 -30.73
C LYS A 192 10.46 -2.77 -29.58
N ILE A 193 10.37 -2.23 -28.36
CA ILE A 193 11.07 -2.73 -27.18
C ILE A 193 10.58 -4.14 -26.80
N GLY A 194 9.26 -4.36 -26.81
CA GLY A 194 8.64 -5.64 -26.47
C GLY A 194 8.61 -6.66 -27.62
N HIS A 195 9.12 -6.31 -28.80
CA HIS A 195 8.98 -7.12 -30.04
C HIS A 195 7.53 -7.53 -30.31
N VAL A 196 6.59 -6.69 -29.90
CA VAL A 196 5.16 -6.88 -30.08
C VAL A 196 4.82 -6.76 -31.58
N ASN A 197 3.94 -7.62 -32.07
CA ASN A 197 3.60 -7.72 -33.50
C ASN A 197 4.79 -8.02 -34.44
N ALA A 198 5.94 -8.47 -33.92
CA ALA A 198 7.09 -8.85 -34.73
C ALA A 198 6.70 -10.06 -35.62
N GLY A 199 6.77 -9.89 -36.95
CA GLY A 199 6.38 -10.92 -37.92
C GLY A 199 4.88 -10.96 -38.29
N ALA A 200 4.09 -10.04 -37.76
CA ALA A 200 2.62 -9.97 -37.97
C ALA A 200 2.21 -9.29 -39.28
N SER A 201 3.07 -9.23 -40.30
CA SER A 201 2.84 -8.52 -41.58
C SER A 201 1.58 -8.96 -42.35
N GLN A 202 0.86 -9.98 -41.88
CA GLN A 202 -0.36 -10.52 -42.48
C GLN A 202 -1.55 -10.58 -41.49
N GLN A 203 -1.42 -10.01 -40.28
CA GLN A 203 -2.54 -9.95 -39.36
C GLN A 203 -3.56 -8.88 -39.78
N PRO A 204 -4.88 -9.13 -39.61
CA PRO A 204 -5.88 -8.08 -39.75
C PRO A 204 -5.60 -6.94 -38.77
N ALA A 205 -5.86 -5.67 -39.20
CA ALA A 205 -5.62 -4.50 -38.38
C ALA A 205 -6.35 -4.54 -37.02
N ASP A 206 -7.52 -5.16 -36.94
CA ASP A 206 -8.29 -5.29 -35.70
C ASP A 206 -7.64 -6.29 -34.70
N GLN A 207 -6.71 -7.13 -35.13
CA GLN A 207 -5.98 -8.09 -34.31
C GLN A 207 -4.58 -7.58 -33.91
N GLU A 208 -4.21 -6.38 -34.35
CA GLU A 208 -2.96 -5.75 -33.92
C GLU A 208 -2.99 -5.51 -32.40
N ILE A 209 -1.94 -5.95 -31.68
CA ILE A 209 -1.79 -5.70 -30.27
C ILE A 209 -1.35 -4.25 -30.07
N VAL A 210 -2.17 -3.47 -29.39
CA VAL A 210 -1.95 -2.05 -29.14
C VAL A 210 -1.49 -1.74 -27.72
N GLY A 211 -1.67 -2.69 -26.79
CA GLY A 211 -1.27 -2.52 -25.41
C GLY A 211 -1.38 -3.81 -24.58
N THR A 212 -0.98 -3.72 -23.35
CA THR A 212 -1.20 -4.76 -22.34
C THR A 212 -2.62 -4.64 -21.76
N VAL A 213 -3.08 -3.40 -21.52
CA VAL A 213 -4.41 -3.08 -21.00
C VAL A 213 -4.95 -1.83 -21.70
N LEU A 214 -6.28 -1.58 -21.59
CA LEU A 214 -6.87 -0.28 -21.90
C LEU A 214 -7.12 0.48 -20.61
N ALA A 215 -6.71 1.72 -20.55
CA ALA A 215 -7.11 2.68 -19.54
C ALA A 215 -8.39 3.38 -19.98
N ILE A 216 -9.47 3.18 -19.25
CA ILE A 216 -10.80 3.71 -19.56
C ILE A 216 -11.09 4.90 -18.66
N SER A 217 -11.47 6.02 -19.26
CA SER A 217 -12.10 7.14 -18.57
C SER A 217 -13.59 7.11 -18.86
N ALA A 218 -14.39 6.90 -17.82
CA ALA A 218 -15.85 6.80 -17.88
C ALA A 218 -16.49 7.23 -16.55
N PRO A 219 -16.26 8.46 -16.09
CA PRO A 219 -16.58 8.90 -14.72
C PRO A 219 -18.09 8.92 -14.44
N HIS A 220 -18.93 8.90 -15.47
CA HIS A 220 -20.40 9.01 -15.37
C HIS A 220 -21.14 7.76 -15.84
N THR A 221 -20.42 6.67 -16.12
CA THR A 221 -21.01 5.45 -16.70
C THR A 221 -21.35 4.44 -15.63
N ASP A 222 -22.56 3.82 -15.76
CA ASP A 222 -22.99 2.77 -14.86
C ASP A 222 -22.16 1.49 -15.05
N ASP A 223 -21.87 0.81 -13.95
CA ASP A 223 -21.14 -0.48 -13.95
C ASP A 223 -21.76 -1.55 -14.85
N ALA A 224 -23.09 -1.52 -15.03
CA ALA A 224 -23.80 -2.44 -15.93
C ALA A 224 -23.44 -2.20 -17.40
N ALA A 225 -23.27 -0.95 -17.83
CA ALA A 225 -22.86 -0.62 -19.20
C ALA A 225 -21.41 -1.05 -19.46
N LEU A 226 -20.51 -0.82 -18.49
CA LEU A 226 -19.12 -1.25 -18.58
C LEU A 226 -18.98 -2.78 -18.61
N THR A 227 -19.80 -3.48 -17.85
CA THR A 227 -19.86 -4.97 -17.89
C THR A 227 -20.33 -5.45 -19.25
N SER A 228 -21.37 -4.82 -19.83
CA SER A 228 -21.85 -5.16 -21.17
C SER A 228 -20.78 -4.93 -22.25
N ALA A 229 -20.00 -3.86 -22.15
CA ALA A 229 -18.88 -3.59 -23.06
C ALA A 229 -17.77 -4.66 -22.93
N ALA A 230 -17.47 -5.07 -21.70
CA ALA A 230 -16.52 -6.14 -21.44
C ALA A 230 -16.96 -7.49 -22.06
N ASP A 231 -18.23 -7.85 -21.88
CA ASP A 231 -18.81 -9.07 -22.47
C ASP A 231 -18.80 -9.03 -24.01
N GLN A 232 -19.14 -7.86 -24.61
CA GLN A 232 -19.14 -7.70 -26.08
C GLN A 232 -17.74 -7.77 -26.69
N SER A 233 -16.75 -7.26 -25.99
CA SER A 233 -15.35 -7.26 -26.45
C SER A 233 -14.58 -8.52 -26.04
N GLY A 234 -15.18 -9.42 -25.25
CA GLY A 234 -14.48 -10.58 -24.70
C GLY A 234 -13.30 -10.20 -23.77
N THR A 235 -13.45 -9.09 -23.05
CA THR A 235 -12.42 -8.53 -22.16
C THR A 235 -12.89 -8.53 -20.70
N LYS A 236 -12.02 -8.21 -19.78
CA LYS A 236 -12.35 -8.08 -18.35
C LYS A 236 -12.00 -6.69 -17.83
N ALA A 237 -13.01 -5.92 -17.44
CA ALA A 237 -12.87 -4.59 -16.88
C ALA A 237 -12.88 -4.63 -15.34
N VAL A 238 -11.90 -4.02 -14.71
CA VAL A 238 -11.82 -3.89 -13.25
C VAL A 238 -11.41 -2.49 -12.85
N THR A 239 -11.68 -2.08 -11.62
CA THR A 239 -11.17 -0.80 -11.11
C THR A 239 -9.64 -0.83 -11.03
N THR A 240 -9.00 0.35 -11.03
CA THR A 240 -7.54 0.45 -10.87
C THR A 240 -7.07 -0.27 -9.61
N LYS A 241 -7.81 -0.19 -8.49
CA LYS A 241 -7.45 -0.89 -7.24
C LYS A 241 -7.60 -2.41 -7.33
N GLU A 242 -8.61 -2.91 -8.03
CA GLU A 242 -8.79 -4.35 -8.26
C GLU A 242 -7.73 -4.89 -9.19
N SER A 243 -7.24 -4.10 -10.15
CA SER A 243 -6.17 -4.50 -11.07
C SER A 243 -4.86 -4.85 -10.37
N PHE A 244 -4.61 -4.32 -9.15
CA PHE A 244 -3.43 -4.68 -8.36
C PHE A 244 -3.35 -6.18 -8.04
N GLN A 245 -4.51 -6.87 -8.06
CA GLN A 245 -4.54 -8.33 -7.95
C GLN A 245 -3.91 -9.03 -9.16
N GLY A 246 -3.74 -8.33 -10.28
CA GLY A 246 -3.01 -8.82 -11.44
C GLY A 246 -1.48 -8.76 -11.31
N LEU A 247 -0.95 -8.18 -10.22
CA LEU A 247 0.48 -8.11 -9.91
C LEU A 247 0.85 -9.25 -8.96
N ALA A 248 1.58 -10.27 -9.44
CA ALA A 248 1.96 -11.42 -8.62
C ALA A 248 2.80 -11.03 -7.38
N ALA A 249 3.71 -10.06 -7.52
CA ALA A 249 4.49 -9.52 -6.43
C ALA A 249 3.61 -8.89 -5.35
N PHE A 250 2.67 -8.03 -5.74
CA PHE A 250 1.74 -7.36 -4.82
C PHE A 250 0.89 -8.35 -4.02
N GLN A 251 0.36 -9.40 -4.66
CA GLN A 251 -0.44 -10.43 -3.96
C GLN A 251 0.38 -11.16 -2.90
N SER A 252 1.57 -11.64 -3.28
CA SER A 252 2.45 -12.40 -2.39
C SER A 252 2.91 -11.56 -1.19
N GLU A 253 3.36 -10.34 -1.44
CA GLU A 253 3.87 -9.45 -0.40
C GLU A 253 2.77 -8.98 0.54
N ARG A 254 1.64 -8.52 -0.01
CA ARG A 254 0.51 -8.03 0.78
C ARG A 254 0.00 -9.09 1.76
N GLY A 255 -0.16 -10.34 1.29
CA GLY A 255 -0.59 -11.46 2.14
C GLY A 255 0.39 -11.72 3.28
N SER A 256 1.67 -11.76 3.00
CA SER A 256 2.75 -11.97 3.96
C SER A 256 2.84 -10.85 5.00
N LEU A 257 2.83 -9.59 4.53
CA LEU A 257 2.93 -8.41 5.41
C LEU A 257 1.69 -8.23 6.29
N GLN A 258 0.49 -8.47 5.75
CA GLN A 258 -0.76 -8.46 6.54
C GLN A 258 -0.76 -9.56 7.62
N ALA A 259 -0.25 -10.76 7.31
CA ALA A 259 -0.11 -11.82 8.29
C ALA A 259 0.85 -11.41 9.42
N MET A 260 2.01 -10.83 9.10
CA MET A 260 2.95 -10.30 10.11
C MET A 260 2.31 -9.22 10.99
N GLN A 261 1.57 -8.27 10.40
CA GLN A 261 0.83 -7.26 11.16
C GLN A 261 -0.20 -7.91 12.09
N GLY A 262 -0.97 -8.88 11.60
CA GLY A 262 -1.94 -9.64 12.39
C GLY A 262 -1.30 -10.35 13.58
N PHE A 263 -0.15 -11.00 13.37
CA PHE A 263 0.62 -11.63 14.46
C PHE A 263 1.12 -10.60 15.47
N LEU A 264 1.61 -9.46 15.05
CA LEU A 264 2.06 -8.40 15.98
C LEU A 264 0.91 -7.83 16.79
N TYR A 265 -0.27 -7.63 16.22
CA TYR A 265 -1.47 -7.25 16.97
C TYR A 265 -1.87 -8.35 17.95
N GLY A 266 -1.82 -9.62 17.56
CA GLY A 266 -2.09 -10.76 18.44
C GLY A 266 -1.12 -10.85 19.61
N ILE A 267 0.19 -10.71 19.35
CA ILE A 267 1.23 -10.67 20.39
C ILE A 267 1.01 -9.47 21.31
N SER A 268 0.71 -8.29 20.77
CA SER A 268 0.42 -7.09 21.56
C SER A 268 -0.78 -7.29 22.48
N ALA A 269 -1.86 -7.90 21.98
CA ALA A 269 -3.03 -8.23 22.79
C ALA A 269 -2.67 -9.18 23.94
N LEU A 270 -1.94 -10.26 23.64
CA LEU A 270 -1.54 -11.26 24.64
C LEU A 270 -0.63 -10.65 25.71
N VAL A 271 0.38 -9.91 25.32
CA VAL A 271 1.33 -9.25 26.23
C VAL A 271 0.60 -8.25 27.13
N THR A 272 -0.22 -7.38 26.53
CA THR A 272 -1.01 -6.38 27.28
C THR A 272 -1.96 -7.04 28.26
N LEU A 273 -2.70 -8.08 27.82
CA LEU A 273 -3.61 -8.83 28.68
C LEU A 273 -2.86 -9.49 29.86
N SER A 274 -1.70 -10.08 29.59
CA SER A 274 -0.87 -10.73 30.62
C SER A 274 -0.40 -9.74 31.67
N PHE A 275 0.15 -8.59 31.25
CA PHE A 275 0.58 -7.55 32.18
C PHE A 275 -0.57 -6.99 33.02
N LEU A 276 -1.70 -6.69 32.39
CA LEU A 276 -2.88 -6.17 33.10
C LEU A 276 -3.46 -7.20 34.06
N THR A 277 -3.45 -8.48 33.70
CA THR A 277 -3.89 -9.56 34.58
C THR A 277 -2.99 -9.67 35.81
N VAL A 278 -1.67 -9.72 35.64
CA VAL A 278 -0.72 -9.75 36.75
C VAL A 278 -0.86 -8.53 37.66
N TRP A 279 -0.96 -7.33 37.05
CA TRP A 279 -1.17 -6.08 37.78
C TRP A 279 -2.46 -6.13 38.60
N THR A 280 -3.53 -6.64 38.04
CA THR A 280 -4.83 -6.71 38.67
C THR A 280 -4.81 -7.74 39.83
N ILE A 281 -4.13 -8.88 39.65
CA ILE A 281 -3.94 -9.86 40.75
C ILE A 281 -3.17 -9.23 41.93
N GLN A 282 -2.12 -8.48 41.67
CA GLN A 282 -1.33 -7.82 42.72
C GLN A 282 -2.16 -6.80 43.55
N ARG A 283 -3.22 -6.24 42.97
CA ARG A 283 -4.13 -5.26 43.60
C ARG A 283 -5.37 -5.90 44.23
N THR A 284 -5.53 -7.21 44.14
CA THR A 284 -6.75 -7.89 44.61
C THR A 284 -7.04 -7.58 46.10
N ARG A 285 -6.01 -7.50 46.91
CA ARG A 285 -6.16 -7.19 48.37
C ARG A 285 -6.65 -5.74 48.57
N ASP A 286 -6.07 -4.77 47.86
CA ASP A 286 -6.48 -3.37 47.98
C ASP A 286 -7.89 -3.16 47.46
N LEU A 287 -8.26 -3.82 46.36
CA LEU A 287 -9.60 -3.79 45.80
C LEU A 287 -10.63 -4.44 46.74
N ALA A 288 -10.26 -5.54 47.45
CA ALA A 288 -11.11 -6.17 48.43
C ALA A 288 -11.37 -5.26 49.65
N VAL A 289 -10.36 -4.53 50.15
CA VAL A 289 -10.53 -3.52 51.19
C VAL A 289 -11.47 -2.41 50.77
N LEU A 290 -11.29 -1.85 49.58
CA LEU A 290 -12.16 -0.80 49.03
C LEU A 290 -13.61 -1.27 48.90
N ARG A 291 -13.81 -2.54 48.52
CA ARG A 291 -15.15 -3.15 48.40
C ARG A 291 -15.78 -3.38 49.80
N ALA A 292 -14.99 -3.78 50.80
CA ALA A 292 -15.46 -3.89 52.15
C ALA A 292 -15.86 -2.53 52.76
N LEU A 293 -15.23 -1.43 52.31
CA LEU A 293 -15.57 -0.06 52.66
C LEU A 293 -16.77 0.49 51.87
N GLY A 294 -17.43 -0.33 51.03
CA GLY A 294 -18.65 0.04 50.33
C GLY A 294 -18.45 0.55 48.90
N ALA A 295 -17.26 0.42 48.29
CA ALA A 295 -17.07 0.80 46.88
C ALA A 295 -17.86 -0.15 45.96
N SER A 296 -18.62 0.43 45.04
CA SER A 296 -19.38 -0.34 44.03
C SER A 296 -18.44 -0.98 42.98
N THR A 297 -18.83 -2.15 42.48
CA THR A 297 -18.09 -2.87 41.42
C THR A 297 -17.86 -1.98 40.17
N GLY A 298 -18.89 -1.18 39.80
CA GLY A 298 -18.80 -0.27 38.67
C GLY A 298 -17.77 0.86 38.88
N TYR A 299 -17.64 1.36 40.12
CA TYR A 299 -16.63 2.36 40.48
C TYR A 299 -15.22 1.80 40.33
N LEU A 300 -14.97 0.58 40.84
CA LEU A 300 -13.65 -0.09 40.76
C LEU A 300 -13.29 -0.41 39.31
N LEU A 301 -14.25 -0.89 38.51
CA LEU A 301 -14.05 -1.18 37.10
C LEU A 301 -13.69 0.11 36.33
N ARG A 302 -14.46 1.18 36.55
CA ARG A 302 -14.21 2.47 35.88
C ARG A 302 -12.85 3.04 36.25
N ASP A 303 -12.44 2.96 37.52
CA ASP A 303 -11.12 3.45 37.97
C ASP A 303 -9.97 2.68 37.31
N ALA A 304 -10.05 1.34 37.30
CA ALA A 304 -9.07 0.47 36.64
C ALA A 304 -9.00 0.72 35.11
N MET A 305 -10.14 0.93 34.45
CA MET A 305 -10.20 1.22 33.01
C MET A 305 -9.57 2.58 32.68
N ILE A 306 -9.80 3.61 33.51
CA ILE A 306 -9.18 4.92 33.29
C ILE A 306 -7.65 4.84 33.47
N GLN A 307 -7.17 4.11 34.47
CA GLN A 307 -5.74 3.91 34.66
C GLN A 307 -5.11 3.18 33.47
N ALA A 308 -5.73 2.08 33.04
CA ALA A 308 -5.29 1.34 31.85
C ALA A 308 -5.26 2.24 30.60
N ALA A 309 -6.33 3.03 30.40
CA ALA A 309 -6.42 3.94 29.27
C ALA A 309 -5.29 4.97 29.24
N ILE A 310 -4.94 5.55 30.39
CA ILE A 310 -3.86 6.54 30.49
C ILE A 310 -2.49 5.92 30.19
N ILE A 311 -2.21 4.73 30.78
CA ILE A 311 -0.93 4.06 30.61
C ILE A 311 -0.75 3.58 29.17
N LEU A 312 -1.79 2.95 28.61
CA LEU A 312 -1.78 2.46 27.23
C LEU A 312 -1.67 3.62 26.22
N PHE A 313 -2.38 4.74 26.50
CA PHE A 313 -2.29 5.93 25.66
C PHE A 313 -0.87 6.53 25.70
N GLY A 314 -0.28 6.67 26.88
CA GLY A 314 1.09 7.17 27.03
C GLY A 314 2.12 6.31 26.31
N GLY A 315 2.00 4.97 26.42
CA GLY A 315 2.85 4.02 25.72
C GLY A 315 2.65 4.11 24.20
N ALA A 316 1.40 4.04 23.72
CA ALA A 316 1.08 4.10 22.30
C ALA A 316 1.50 5.45 21.67
N ALA A 317 1.28 6.57 22.36
CA ALA A 317 1.68 7.89 21.88
C ALA A 317 3.21 8.01 21.78
N LEU A 318 3.95 7.50 22.78
CA LEU A 318 5.41 7.48 22.72
C LEU A 318 5.91 6.61 21.56
N GLY A 319 5.35 5.41 21.40
CA GLY A 319 5.69 4.51 20.31
C GLY A 319 5.38 5.12 18.93
N ALA A 320 4.22 5.78 18.79
CA ALA A 320 3.83 6.48 17.58
C ALA A 320 4.76 7.64 17.25
N LEU A 321 5.14 8.45 18.27
CA LEU A 321 6.07 9.55 18.09
C LEU A 321 7.46 9.06 17.65
N LEU A 322 7.99 8.03 18.31
CA LEU A 322 9.26 7.43 17.92
C LEU A 322 9.18 6.81 16.54
N GLY A 323 8.08 6.13 16.21
CA GLY A 323 7.83 5.55 14.90
C GLY A 323 7.74 6.61 13.81
N TRP A 324 7.12 7.76 14.09
CA TRP A 324 7.08 8.88 13.16
C TRP A 324 8.48 9.46 12.90
N VAL A 325 9.28 9.69 13.98
CA VAL A 325 10.64 10.22 13.85
C VAL A 325 11.55 9.25 13.08
N LEU A 326 11.54 7.96 13.44
CA LEU A 326 12.34 6.95 12.74
C LEU A 326 11.85 6.73 11.30
N GLY A 327 10.54 6.77 11.05
CA GLY A 327 9.95 6.70 9.73
C GLY A 327 10.40 7.87 8.83
N ALA A 328 10.42 9.09 9.38
CA ALA A 328 10.91 10.27 8.65
C ALA A 328 12.40 10.15 8.27
N LEU A 329 13.20 9.51 9.10
CA LEU A 329 14.59 9.21 8.76
C LEU A 329 14.73 8.08 7.74
N ALA A 330 13.86 7.07 7.84
CA ALA A 330 13.88 5.89 6.97
C ALA A 330 13.45 6.21 5.53
N GLN A 331 12.60 7.21 5.28
CA GLN A 331 12.17 7.62 3.94
C GLN A 331 13.30 7.95 2.98
N ASN A 332 14.46 8.38 3.50
CA ASN A 332 15.62 8.71 2.67
C ASN A 332 16.39 7.46 2.18
N ALA A 333 16.14 6.29 2.74
CA ALA A 333 16.91 5.07 2.45
C ALA A 333 16.04 3.86 2.08
N LEU A 334 14.76 3.90 2.41
CA LEU A 334 13.83 2.79 2.23
C LEU A 334 12.49 3.29 1.68
N PRO A 335 11.76 2.46 0.93
CA PRO A 335 10.39 2.77 0.54
C PRO A 335 9.48 2.77 1.77
N PHE A 336 9.34 3.91 2.39
CA PHE A 336 8.58 4.06 3.62
C PHE A 336 7.50 5.14 3.46
N GLN A 337 6.24 4.74 3.61
CA GLN A 337 5.10 5.64 3.54
C GLN A 337 4.82 6.22 4.93
N LEU A 338 4.86 7.55 5.06
CA LEU A 338 4.62 8.26 6.31
C LEU A 338 3.37 9.12 6.22
N ASP A 339 2.21 8.48 6.22
CA ASP A 339 0.91 9.14 6.29
C ASP A 339 0.37 9.16 7.72
N PRO A 340 -0.54 10.09 8.05
CA PRO A 340 -1.20 10.11 9.36
C PRO A 340 -1.83 8.78 9.76
N LEU A 341 -2.44 8.05 8.82
CA LEU A 341 -3.05 6.73 9.05
C LEU A 341 -2.02 5.65 9.35
N THR A 342 -0.84 5.72 8.74
CA THR A 342 0.28 4.79 8.97
C THR A 342 0.76 4.84 10.42
N VAL A 343 0.71 6.02 11.04
CA VAL A 343 1.16 6.23 12.43
C VAL A 343 0.01 6.08 13.42
N LEU A 344 -1.14 6.71 13.16
CA LEU A 344 -2.27 6.73 14.08
C LEU A 344 -3.03 5.40 14.08
N GLY A 345 -3.11 4.70 12.95
CA GLY A 345 -3.81 3.42 12.84
C GLY A 345 -3.30 2.38 13.84
N PRO A 346 -2.00 2.04 13.83
CA PRO A 346 -1.40 1.13 14.81
C PRO A 346 -1.53 1.62 16.25
N ALA A 347 -1.32 2.91 16.52
CA ALA A 347 -1.40 3.46 17.86
C ALA A 347 -2.81 3.33 18.45
N VAL A 348 -3.84 3.69 17.69
CA VAL A 348 -5.25 3.55 18.09
C VAL A 348 -5.62 2.07 18.20
N GLY A 349 -5.16 1.24 17.27
CA GLY A 349 -5.38 -0.22 17.27
C GLY A 349 -4.86 -0.87 18.55
N ILE A 350 -3.61 -0.62 18.91
CA ILE A 350 -3.01 -1.15 20.16
C ILE A 350 -3.73 -0.62 21.39
N TRP A 351 -4.03 0.68 21.43
CA TRP A 351 -4.77 1.28 22.53
C TRP A 351 -6.15 0.64 22.71
N ALA A 352 -6.90 0.45 21.63
CA ALA A 352 -8.23 -0.17 21.66
C ALA A 352 -8.18 -1.65 22.10
N ILE A 353 -7.24 -2.43 21.54
CA ILE A 353 -7.02 -3.84 21.91
C ILE A 353 -6.60 -3.94 23.39
N GLY A 354 -5.72 -3.04 23.84
CA GLY A 354 -5.29 -2.98 25.23
C GLY A 354 -6.44 -2.66 26.18
N LEU A 355 -7.34 -1.74 25.82
CA LEU A 355 -8.55 -1.43 26.58
C LEU A 355 -9.50 -2.63 26.66
N ALA A 356 -9.73 -3.32 25.54
CA ALA A 356 -10.54 -4.53 25.52
C ALA A 356 -9.96 -5.62 26.42
N GLY A 357 -8.64 -5.83 26.37
CA GLY A 357 -7.92 -6.75 27.26
C GLY A 357 -8.04 -6.36 28.73
N SER A 358 -7.92 -5.06 29.04
CA SER A 358 -8.10 -4.53 30.40
C SER A 358 -9.51 -4.79 30.93
N LEU A 359 -10.53 -4.61 30.08
CA LEU A 359 -11.92 -4.89 30.45
C LEU A 359 -12.10 -6.37 30.81
N ILE A 360 -11.55 -7.28 30.00
CA ILE A 360 -11.62 -8.74 30.23
C ILE A 360 -10.90 -9.11 31.53
N ALA A 361 -9.69 -8.59 31.76
CA ALA A 361 -8.90 -8.86 32.95
C ALA A 361 -9.62 -8.37 34.21
N THR A 362 -10.16 -7.15 34.20
CA THR A 362 -10.81 -6.54 35.35
C THR A 362 -12.19 -7.16 35.63
N ALA A 363 -12.95 -7.54 34.59
CA ALA A 363 -14.26 -8.18 34.74
C ALA A 363 -14.17 -9.54 35.50
N ARG A 364 -13.04 -10.25 35.40
CA ARG A 364 -12.83 -11.49 36.17
C ARG A 364 -12.73 -11.22 37.66
N ILE A 365 -12.18 -10.10 38.08
CA ILE A 365 -11.93 -9.75 39.51
C ILE A 365 -13.21 -9.32 40.19
N THR A 366 -14.14 -8.69 39.46
CA THR A 366 -15.44 -8.31 40.06
C THR A 366 -16.26 -9.50 40.53
N LYS A 367 -15.90 -10.74 40.17
CA LYS A 367 -16.53 -12.01 40.59
C LYS A 367 -15.88 -12.64 41.82
N ILE A 368 -14.78 -12.10 42.35
CA ILE A 368 -14.10 -12.64 43.55
C ILE A 368 -14.86 -12.24 44.80
N ASP A 369 -15.16 -13.23 45.65
CA ASP A 369 -15.81 -13.00 46.92
C ASP A 369 -14.86 -12.28 47.90
N PRO A 370 -15.26 -11.11 48.48
CA PRO A 370 -14.42 -10.33 49.38
C PRO A 370 -13.97 -11.12 50.61
N MET A 371 -14.80 -12.07 51.10
CA MET A 371 -14.51 -12.90 52.28
C MET A 371 -13.34 -13.84 52.04
N ILE A 372 -13.20 -14.38 50.84
CA ILE A 372 -12.08 -15.28 50.46
C ILE A 372 -10.77 -14.50 50.32
N ALA A 373 -10.82 -13.25 49.84
CA ALA A 373 -9.66 -12.39 49.64
C ALA A 373 -9.07 -11.82 50.97
N LEU A 374 -9.90 -11.72 52.02
CA LEU A 374 -9.49 -11.20 53.35
C LEU A 374 -9.16 -12.32 54.33
N GLY A 375 -9.64 -13.55 54.11
CA GLY A 375 -9.49 -14.72 55.02
C GLY A 375 -8.45 -15.74 54.59
N GLY A 376 -7.65 -15.48 53.55
CA GLY A 376 -6.65 -16.42 53.06
C GLY A 376 -5.42 -16.50 53.96
N ASN A 377 -5.15 -17.69 54.51
CA ASN A 377 -3.86 -18.13 55.02
C ASN A 377 -2.81 -18.13 53.94
#